data_005d3e35c3b9f2fe2636c4411511039e
#
_entry.id   005d3e35c3b9f2fe2636c4411511039e
#
_cell.length_a   1.000
_cell.length_b   1.000
_cell.length_c   1.000
_cell.angle_alpha   90.00
_cell.angle_beta   90.00
_cell.angle_gamma   90.00
#
_symmetry.space_group_name_H-M   'P 1'
#
loop_
_entity.id
_entity.type
_entity.pdbx_description
1 polymer ?
#
loop_
_entity_poly.entity_id
_entity_poly.type
_entity_poly.pdbx_seq_one_letter_code
_entity_poly.pdbx_strand_id
1 'polypeptide(L)'
;MAMKDFDIKELIESRRGENYQLHDKYVNRTLSTVLKTIGFDKCYARAKGAYLYDADGNDYLDFITGYGVFGMGRNHPVIAKAIKDAVDMDLPNMVQLDCALLSGLLAERLVKLLNNRLTACFFCNSGTEANEGAIKFARAHTKKTRILSMDGGYHGLTYGTLSLTVTPHFQAGYGPFLPGAECIKFNDLEDLENRLKQGDVAAFIAEPVEGHGVYIPSPDFFPKAQELCHKYGALFIMDEVQTGLGRTGKWFAF
;
A
#
# COMPACT_ATOMS: atom_id res chain seq x y z
N MET A 1 2.24 12.23 -41.59
CA MET A 1 3.48 12.54 -40.83
C MET A 1 3.95 11.23 -40.24
N ALA A 2 5.08 10.67 -40.70
CA ALA A 2 5.64 9.48 -40.05
C ALA A 2 5.95 9.84 -38.60
N MET A 3 5.45 9.07 -37.65
CA MET A 3 5.83 9.23 -36.25
C MET A 3 7.34 8.99 -36.18
N LYS A 4 8.09 10.01 -35.73
CA LYS A 4 9.48 9.85 -35.37
C LYS A 4 9.53 8.74 -34.32
N ASP A 5 10.44 7.77 -34.47
CA ASP A 5 10.56 6.69 -33.49
C ASP A 5 10.71 7.29 -32.09
N PHE A 6 9.87 6.84 -31.16
CA PHE A 6 9.89 7.33 -29.78
C PHE A 6 11.12 6.77 -29.06
N ASP A 7 12.07 7.64 -28.70
CA ASP A 7 13.23 7.28 -27.87
C ASP A 7 13.11 7.93 -26.49
N ILE A 8 12.85 7.08 -25.49
CA ILE A 8 12.71 7.53 -24.10
C ILE A 8 14.01 8.09 -23.53
N LYS A 9 15.18 7.63 -24.02
CA LYS A 9 16.47 8.12 -23.53
C LYS A 9 16.71 9.53 -24.05
N GLU A 10 16.51 9.75 -25.35
CA GLU A 10 16.59 11.08 -25.96
C GLU A 10 15.63 12.06 -25.26
N LEU A 11 14.39 11.63 -25.00
CA LEU A 11 13.39 12.46 -24.33
C LEU A 11 13.82 12.85 -22.92
N ILE A 12 14.32 11.91 -22.11
CA ILE A 12 14.78 12.18 -20.75
C ILE A 12 16.00 13.11 -20.75
N GLU A 13 16.97 12.84 -21.61
CA GLU A 13 18.19 13.66 -21.69
C GLU A 13 17.89 15.11 -22.12
N SER A 14 17.03 15.31 -23.12
CA SER A 14 16.68 16.64 -23.63
C SER A 14 15.87 17.48 -22.63
N ARG A 15 15.24 16.85 -21.63
CA ARG A 15 14.36 17.53 -20.65
C ARG A 15 14.82 17.36 -19.20
N ARG A 16 16.07 16.97 -19.00
CA ARG A 16 16.65 16.79 -17.68
C ARG A 16 16.63 18.10 -16.89
N GLY A 17 16.11 18.07 -15.65
CA GLY A 17 15.98 19.25 -14.78
C GLY A 17 14.63 19.96 -14.84
N GLU A 18 13.75 19.63 -15.78
CA GLU A 18 12.41 20.23 -15.86
C GLU A 18 11.40 19.69 -14.85
N ASN A 19 11.76 18.74 -13.99
CA ASN A 19 10.85 18.02 -13.07
C ASN A 19 9.89 18.96 -12.33
N TYR A 20 10.43 19.95 -11.62
CA TYR A 20 9.64 20.86 -10.80
C TYR A 20 8.78 21.81 -11.62
N GLN A 21 9.23 22.23 -12.81
CA GLN A 21 8.43 23.05 -13.72
C GLN A 21 7.25 22.25 -14.27
N LEU A 22 7.46 21.01 -14.66
CA LEU A 22 6.42 20.13 -15.16
C LEU A 22 5.40 19.80 -14.07
N HIS A 23 5.87 19.48 -12.86
CA HIS A 23 4.99 19.20 -11.73
C HIS A 23 4.18 20.43 -11.30
N ASP A 24 4.79 21.62 -11.26
CA ASP A 24 4.12 22.85 -10.94
C ASP A 24 2.98 23.17 -11.93
N LYS A 25 3.22 22.91 -13.22
CA LYS A 25 2.28 23.25 -14.28
C LYS A 25 1.21 22.17 -14.51
N TYR A 26 1.56 20.89 -14.43
CA TYR A 26 0.71 19.82 -14.95
C TYR A 26 0.31 18.74 -13.93
N VAL A 27 0.91 18.71 -12.74
CA VAL A 27 0.66 17.66 -11.74
C VAL A 27 0.12 18.24 -10.43
N ASN A 28 0.99 18.84 -9.61
CA ASN A 28 0.58 19.38 -8.31
C ASN A 28 1.47 20.56 -7.90
N ARG A 29 0.94 21.76 -8.11
CA ARG A 29 1.62 23.01 -7.77
C ARG A 29 1.89 23.15 -6.28
N THR A 30 0.92 22.79 -5.45
CA THR A 30 1.07 22.90 -3.99
C THR A 30 2.21 22.03 -3.50
N LEU A 31 2.29 20.78 -3.96
CA LEU A 31 3.37 19.86 -3.60
C LEU A 31 4.74 20.42 -4.03
N SER A 32 4.88 20.90 -5.28
CA SER A 32 6.15 21.46 -5.77
C SER A 32 6.59 22.67 -4.93
N THR A 33 5.64 23.53 -4.53
CA THR A 33 5.92 24.68 -3.66
C THR A 33 6.39 24.23 -2.27
N VAL A 34 5.69 23.27 -1.65
CA VAL A 34 6.08 22.74 -0.33
C VAL A 34 7.49 22.14 -0.39
N LEU A 35 7.77 21.27 -1.37
CA LEU A 35 9.09 20.64 -1.51
C LEU A 35 10.22 21.66 -1.67
N LYS A 36 10.01 22.73 -2.45
CA LYS A 36 10.95 23.85 -2.56
C LYS A 36 11.16 24.56 -1.23
N THR A 37 10.08 24.81 -0.50
CA THR A 37 10.13 25.52 0.78
C THR A 37 10.93 24.77 1.85
N ILE A 38 10.84 23.43 1.86
CA ILE A 38 11.56 22.59 2.84
C ILE A 38 12.93 22.08 2.34
N GLY A 39 13.39 22.53 1.14
CA GLY A 39 14.69 22.18 0.58
C GLY A 39 14.79 20.76 0.01
N PHE A 40 13.67 20.13 -0.34
CA PHE A 40 13.60 18.81 -0.95
C PHE A 40 13.52 18.84 -2.49
N ASP A 41 13.69 20.01 -3.09
CA ASP A 41 13.64 20.24 -4.54
C ASP A 41 14.91 19.81 -5.28
N LYS A 42 15.42 18.65 -4.94
CA LYS A 42 16.60 18.08 -5.59
C LYS A 42 16.23 17.41 -6.92
N CYS A 43 17.10 17.60 -7.92
CA CYS A 43 16.98 16.90 -9.20
C CYS A 43 17.77 15.60 -9.13
N TYR A 44 17.13 14.53 -8.69
CA TYR A 44 17.78 13.21 -8.65
C TYR A 44 17.93 12.64 -10.05
N ALA A 45 19.17 12.37 -10.46
CA ALA A 45 19.51 11.85 -11.78
C ALA A 45 19.70 10.32 -11.81
N ARG A 46 20.03 9.72 -10.66
CA ARG A 46 20.33 8.29 -10.53
C ARG A 46 19.95 7.77 -9.14
N ALA A 47 19.66 6.47 -9.06
CA ALA A 47 19.46 5.76 -7.80
C ALA A 47 20.04 4.35 -7.87
N LYS A 48 20.66 3.88 -6.78
CA LYS A 48 21.21 2.51 -6.70
C LYS A 48 21.28 2.05 -5.24
N GLY A 49 20.73 0.89 -4.94
CA GLY A 49 20.72 0.36 -3.58
C GLY A 49 20.03 1.31 -2.61
N ALA A 50 20.71 1.71 -1.55
CA ALA A 50 20.19 2.63 -0.54
C ALA A 50 20.45 4.12 -0.85
N TYR A 51 20.97 4.46 -2.03
CA TYR A 51 21.38 5.83 -2.34
C TYR A 51 20.64 6.42 -3.54
N LEU A 52 20.34 7.71 -3.42
CA LEU A 52 19.94 8.61 -4.50
C LEU A 52 21.13 9.50 -4.85
N TYR A 53 21.24 9.91 -6.11
CA TYR A 53 22.29 10.82 -6.59
C TYR A 53 21.65 11.94 -7.39
N ASP A 54 22.00 13.18 -7.09
CA ASP A 54 21.55 14.33 -7.87
C ASP A 54 22.38 14.55 -9.16
N ALA A 55 22.02 15.57 -9.91
CA ALA A 55 22.72 15.92 -11.14
C ALA A 55 24.14 16.45 -10.91
N ASP A 56 24.43 16.97 -9.72
CA ASP A 56 25.73 17.51 -9.32
C ASP A 56 26.66 16.42 -8.76
N GLY A 57 26.16 15.19 -8.63
CA GLY A 57 26.92 14.03 -8.16
C GLY A 57 26.90 13.84 -6.64
N ASN A 58 26.14 14.66 -5.89
CA ASN A 58 25.95 14.43 -4.46
C ASN A 58 25.14 13.17 -4.22
N ASP A 59 25.47 12.43 -3.16
CA ASP A 59 24.76 11.24 -2.74
C ASP A 59 23.88 11.51 -1.50
N TYR A 60 22.74 10.83 -1.46
CA TYR A 60 21.76 10.91 -0.37
C TYR A 60 21.36 9.50 0.05
N LEU A 61 21.55 9.19 1.34
CA LEU A 61 21.06 7.93 1.90
C LEU A 61 19.54 7.98 2.02
N ASP A 62 18.85 7.05 1.32
CA ASP A 62 17.40 7.04 1.21
C ASP A 62 16.73 6.28 2.36
N PHE A 63 16.43 6.98 3.46
CA PHE A 63 15.66 6.44 4.57
C PHE A 63 14.14 6.44 4.34
N ILE A 64 13.63 7.21 3.38
CA ILE A 64 12.20 7.23 3.06
C ILE A 64 11.81 5.99 2.26
N THR A 65 12.69 5.53 1.37
CA THR A 65 12.52 4.31 0.55
C THR A 65 11.18 4.21 -0.18
N GLY A 66 10.57 5.38 -0.53
CA GLY A 66 9.24 5.43 -1.13
C GLY A 66 8.14 4.92 -0.19
N TYR A 67 8.18 5.30 1.09
CA TYR A 67 7.32 4.79 2.16
C TYR A 67 7.37 3.26 2.31
N GLY A 68 8.59 2.70 2.18
CA GLY A 68 8.81 1.27 2.36
C GLY A 68 8.81 0.43 1.07
N VAL A 69 8.45 1.01 -0.07
CA VAL A 69 8.36 0.29 -1.37
C VAL A 69 9.69 -0.31 -1.81
N PHE A 70 10.81 0.40 -1.60
CA PHE A 70 12.13 -0.05 -2.04
C PHE A 70 12.88 -0.89 -0.98
N GLY A 71 12.21 -1.87 -0.38
CA GLY A 71 12.80 -2.75 0.63
C GLY A 71 14.05 -3.50 0.18
N MET A 72 14.16 -3.81 -1.13
CA MET A 72 15.34 -4.45 -1.75
C MET A 72 16.38 -3.44 -2.25
N GLY A 73 16.15 -2.16 -2.03
CA GLY A 73 16.93 -1.08 -2.61
C GLY A 73 16.50 -0.71 -4.03
N ARG A 74 16.93 0.46 -4.45
CA ARG A 74 16.59 1.02 -5.78
C ARG A 74 17.36 0.31 -6.88
N ASN A 75 16.70 0.06 -8.00
CA ASN A 75 17.26 -0.60 -9.18
C ASN A 75 18.01 -1.90 -8.85
N HIS A 76 17.40 -2.73 -7.99
CA HIS A 76 18.00 -4.02 -7.61
C HIS A 76 18.26 -4.86 -8.87
N PRO A 77 19.50 -5.37 -9.07
CA PRO A 77 19.91 -5.95 -10.36
C PRO A 77 19.08 -7.19 -10.77
N VAL A 78 18.69 -8.03 -9.79
CA VAL A 78 17.86 -9.21 -10.07
C VAL A 78 16.46 -8.80 -10.52
N ILE A 79 15.85 -7.80 -9.86
CA ILE A 79 14.53 -7.30 -10.23
C ILE A 79 14.56 -6.64 -11.61
N ALA A 80 15.55 -5.78 -11.84
CA ALA A 80 15.73 -5.11 -13.13
C ALA A 80 15.93 -6.13 -14.27
N LYS A 81 16.71 -7.20 -14.02
CA LYS A 81 16.90 -8.28 -14.99
C LYS A 81 15.58 -9.02 -15.25
N ALA A 82 14.86 -9.40 -14.22
CA ALA A 82 13.60 -10.14 -14.39
C ALA A 82 12.54 -9.36 -15.19
N ILE A 83 12.47 -8.03 -14.99
CA ILE A 83 11.57 -7.18 -15.77
C ILE A 83 11.99 -7.16 -17.25
N LYS A 84 13.29 -7.00 -17.54
CA LYS A 84 13.81 -7.02 -18.90
C LYS A 84 13.57 -8.37 -19.57
N ASP A 85 13.91 -9.48 -18.89
CA ASP A 85 13.69 -10.83 -19.41
C ASP A 85 12.20 -11.06 -19.76
N ALA A 86 11.27 -10.62 -18.89
CA ALA A 86 9.85 -10.78 -19.12
C ALA A 86 9.35 -9.99 -20.35
N VAL A 87 9.91 -8.80 -20.60
CA VAL A 87 9.61 -8.02 -21.80
C VAL A 87 10.22 -8.67 -23.04
N ASP A 88 11.48 -9.10 -22.97
CA ASP A 88 12.22 -9.70 -24.08
C ASP A 88 11.66 -11.09 -24.49
N MET A 89 10.89 -11.75 -23.62
CA MET A 89 10.23 -13.02 -23.91
C MET A 89 8.91 -12.88 -24.70
N ASP A 90 8.49 -11.68 -25.04
CA ASP A 90 7.21 -11.42 -25.75
C ASP A 90 6.02 -12.12 -25.10
N LEU A 91 5.97 -12.14 -23.76
CA LEU A 91 4.87 -12.80 -23.04
C LEU A 91 3.52 -12.16 -23.39
N PRO A 92 2.43 -12.95 -23.47
CA PRO A 92 1.11 -12.43 -23.86
C PRO A 92 0.53 -11.41 -22.90
N ASN A 93 1.18 -11.19 -21.75
CA ASN A 93 0.76 -10.24 -20.71
C ASN A 93 -0.67 -10.47 -20.24
N MET A 94 -1.57 -9.50 -20.43
CA MET A 94 -2.96 -9.63 -20.02
C MET A 94 -3.83 -9.99 -21.22
N VAL A 95 -4.36 -11.21 -21.20
CA VAL A 95 -5.36 -11.69 -22.16
C VAL A 95 -6.69 -11.83 -21.41
N GLN A 96 -7.76 -11.24 -21.95
CA GLN A 96 -9.09 -11.40 -21.35
C GLN A 96 -9.55 -12.86 -21.43
N LEU A 97 -10.21 -13.33 -20.37
CA LEU A 97 -10.71 -14.71 -20.25
C LEU A 97 -9.59 -15.76 -20.29
N ASP A 98 -8.40 -15.40 -19.82
CA ASP A 98 -7.28 -16.31 -19.65
C ASP A 98 -6.74 -16.28 -18.22
N CYS A 99 -5.96 -17.31 -17.87
CA CYS A 99 -5.27 -17.44 -16.57
C CYS A 99 -3.77 -17.23 -16.76
N ALA A 100 -3.29 -16.02 -16.53
CA ALA A 100 -1.89 -15.67 -16.71
C ALA A 100 -0.97 -16.49 -15.78
N LEU A 101 0.04 -17.16 -16.35
CA LEU A 101 0.97 -18.03 -15.63
C LEU A 101 1.70 -17.30 -14.50
N LEU A 102 2.21 -16.09 -14.73
CA LEU A 102 3.01 -15.36 -13.75
C LEU A 102 2.21 -14.99 -12.49
N SER A 103 0.93 -14.63 -12.63
CA SER A 103 0.07 -14.37 -11.48
C SER A 103 -0.20 -15.64 -10.67
N GLY A 104 -0.39 -16.79 -11.34
CA GLY A 104 -0.52 -18.08 -10.68
C GLY A 104 0.72 -18.49 -9.88
N LEU A 105 1.91 -18.32 -10.46
CA LEU A 105 3.19 -18.58 -9.79
C LEU A 105 3.41 -17.67 -8.58
N LEU A 106 3.05 -16.39 -8.71
CA LEU A 106 3.13 -15.46 -7.58
C LEU A 106 2.16 -15.85 -6.46
N ALA A 107 0.91 -16.19 -6.81
CA ALA A 107 -0.08 -16.65 -5.84
C ALA A 107 0.38 -17.91 -5.10
N GLU A 108 0.89 -18.91 -5.81
CA GLU A 108 1.46 -20.12 -5.21
C GLU A 108 2.57 -19.78 -4.21
N ARG A 109 3.47 -18.88 -4.57
CA ARG A 109 4.57 -18.46 -3.69
C ARG A 109 4.07 -17.76 -2.43
N LEU A 110 3.12 -16.84 -2.55
CA LEU A 110 2.54 -16.12 -1.42
C LEU A 110 1.80 -17.07 -0.47
N VAL A 111 0.98 -17.96 -0.98
CA VAL A 111 0.27 -18.97 -0.19
C VAL A 111 1.25 -19.85 0.60
N LYS A 112 2.34 -20.31 -0.03
CA LYS A 112 3.40 -21.08 0.65
C LYS A 112 4.12 -20.28 1.75
N LEU A 113 4.38 -18.98 1.54
CA LEU A 113 4.97 -18.11 2.56
C LEU A 113 4.06 -17.91 3.78
N LEU A 114 2.75 -18.04 3.60
CA LEU A 114 1.74 -17.96 4.65
C LEU A 114 1.43 -19.34 5.27
N ASN A 115 2.26 -20.35 5.02
CA ASN A 115 2.06 -21.73 5.51
C ASN A 115 0.66 -22.28 5.17
N ASN A 116 0.10 -21.90 4.03
CA ASN A 116 -1.23 -22.27 3.55
C ASN A 116 -2.40 -21.88 4.50
N ARG A 117 -2.20 -20.90 5.39
CA ARG A 117 -3.28 -20.36 6.22
C ARG A 117 -4.30 -19.58 5.39
N LEU A 118 -3.84 -18.89 4.35
CA LEU A 118 -4.66 -18.30 3.30
C LEU A 118 -4.38 -19.04 2.01
N THR A 119 -5.40 -19.41 1.26
CA THR A 119 -5.31 -20.36 0.14
C THR A 119 -5.52 -19.75 -1.22
N ALA A 120 -5.82 -18.46 -1.30
CA ALA A 120 -6.05 -17.73 -2.54
C ALA A 120 -5.53 -16.31 -2.46
N CYS A 121 -5.20 -15.74 -3.62
CA CYS A 121 -4.78 -14.35 -3.77
C CYS A 121 -5.75 -13.60 -4.69
N PHE A 122 -6.02 -12.35 -4.34
CA PHE A 122 -6.69 -11.38 -5.21
C PHE A 122 -5.69 -10.26 -5.51
N PHE A 123 -5.31 -10.11 -6.78
CA PHE A 123 -4.34 -9.09 -7.20
C PHE A 123 -5.05 -7.81 -7.64
N CYS A 124 -4.49 -6.68 -7.25
CA CYS A 124 -4.94 -5.33 -7.57
C CYS A 124 -3.74 -4.41 -7.76
N ASN A 125 -3.97 -3.12 -8.05
CA ASN A 125 -2.90 -2.20 -8.43
C ASN A 125 -2.38 -1.36 -7.26
N SER A 126 -3.06 -1.34 -6.13
CA SER A 126 -2.69 -0.53 -4.97
C SER A 126 -3.18 -1.12 -3.65
N GLY A 127 -2.61 -0.67 -2.53
CA GLY A 127 -3.07 -1.03 -1.19
C GLY A 127 -4.51 -0.60 -0.91
N THR A 128 -4.91 0.58 -1.41
CA THR A 128 -6.30 1.02 -1.25
C THR A 128 -7.29 0.11 -1.99
N GLU A 129 -6.95 -0.36 -3.20
CA GLU A 129 -7.78 -1.35 -3.92
C GLU A 129 -7.82 -2.69 -3.20
N ALA A 130 -6.72 -3.14 -2.59
CA ALA A 130 -6.67 -4.36 -1.79
C ALA A 130 -7.63 -4.25 -0.59
N ASN A 131 -7.58 -3.15 0.13
CA ASN A 131 -8.44 -2.90 1.28
C ASN A 131 -9.92 -2.73 0.86
N GLU A 132 -10.23 -2.07 -0.26
CA GLU A 132 -11.59 -2.03 -0.83
C GLU A 132 -12.09 -3.45 -1.15
N GLY A 133 -11.23 -4.29 -1.75
CA GLY A 133 -11.54 -5.69 -2.01
C GLY A 133 -11.83 -6.46 -0.73
N ALA A 134 -10.99 -6.30 0.30
CA ALA A 134 -11.14 -6.95 1.60
C ALA A 134 -12.46 -6.55 2.30
N ILE A 135 -12.81 -5.26 2.29
CA ILE A 135 -14.09 -4.75 2.81
C ILE A 135 -15.28 -5.38 2.08
N LYS A 136 -15.23 -5.43 0.75
CA LYS A 136 -16.30 -6.03 -0.07
C LYS A 136 -16.45 -7.51 0.21
N PHE A 137 -15.35 -8.25 0.28
CA PHE A 137 -15.37 -9.69 0.59
C PHE A 137 -15.88 -9.94 2.00
N ALA A 138 -15.49 -9.13 2.99
CA ALA A 138 -15.95 -9.26 4.35
C ALA A 138 -17.49 -9.08 4.45
N ARG A 139 -18.03 -8.03 3.85
CA ARG A 139 -19.47 -7.78 3.79
C ARG A 139 -20.23 -8.88 3.04
N ALA A 140 -19.68 -9.31 1.90
CA ALA A 140 -20.31 -10.37 1.09
C ALA A 140 -20.34 -11.72 1.81
N HIS A 141 -19.29 -12.06 2.54
CA HIS A 141 -19.17 -13.31 3.29
C HIS A 141 -20.04 -13.31 4.55
N THR A 142 -19.91 -12.30 5.40
CA THR A 142 -20.58 -12.24 6.71
C THR A 142 -22.04 -11.81 6.63
N LYS A 143 -22.45 -11.17 5.52
CA LYS A 143 -23.75 -10.49 5.35
C LYS A 143 -24.00 -9.36 6.36
N LYS A 144 -22.94 -8.87 6.99
CA LYS A 144 -22.93 -7.75 7.92
C LYS A 144 -22.40 -6.49 7.23
N THR A 145 -22.61 -5.31 7.81
CA THR A 145 -22.32 -4.05 7.12
C THR A 145 -21.24 -3.17 7.78
N ARG A 146 -21.07 -3.28 9.11
CA ARG A 146 -20.10 -2.46 9.81
C ARG A 146 -18.68 -2.97 9.61
N ILE A 147 -17.74 -2.02 9.40
CA ILE A 147 -16.30 -2.28 9.37
C ILE A 147 -15.66 -1.41 10.45
N LEU A 148 -14.84 -2.03 11.28
CA LEU A 148 -14.08 -1.32 12.31
C LEU A 148 -12.63 -1.13 11.83
N SER A 149 -12.06 0.05 12.07
CA SER A 149 -10.62 0.32 11.98
C SER A 149 -10.07 0.69 13.36
N MET A 150 -8.76 0.89 13.46
CA MET A 150 -8.10 1.36 14.68
C MET A 150 -7.67 2.82 14.50
N ASP A 151 -7.75 3.63 15.56
CA ASP A 151 -7.35 5.04 15.55
C ASP A 151 -5.85 5.17 15.23
N GLY A 152 -5.53 6.07 14.30
CA GLY A 152 -4.17 6.25 13.76
C GLY A 152 -3.90 5.46 12.47
N GLY A 153 -4.72 4.47 12.11
CA GLY A 153 -4.54 3.62 10.94
C GLY A 153 -4.70 4.38 9.61
N TYR A 154 -3.94 3.94 8.60
CA TYR A 154 -4.02 4.45 7.22
C TYR A 154 -4.28 3.30 6.24
N HIS A 155 -5.49 3.22 5.70
CA HIS A 155 -5.91 2.13 4.82
C HIS A 155 -6.09 2.54 3.35
N GLY A 156 -5.89 3.81 3.03
CA GLY A 156 -6.02 4.36 1.69
C GLY A 156 -6.97 5.55 1.60
N LEU A 157 -7.11 6.11 0.39
CA LEU A 157 -7.82 7.37 0.13
C LEU A 157 -8.95 7.24 -0.90
N THR A 158 -9.37 6.03 -1.28
CA THR A 158 -10.65 5.83 -1.97
C THR A 158 -11.79 5.91 -0.96
N TYR A 159 -13.02 6.12 -1.38
CA TYR A 159 -14.13 6.44 -0.44
C TYR A 159 -14.36 5.39 0.65
N GLY A 160 -14.25 4.11 0.35
CA GLY A 160 -14.39 3.05 1.36
C GLY A 160 -13.22 3.05 2.34
N THR A 161 -11.99 3.07 1.86
CA THR A 161 -10.79 3.05 2.71
C THR A 161 -10.55 4.38 3.42
N LEU A 162 -10.89 5.52 2.79
CA LEU A 162 -10.85 6.84 3.44
C LEU A 162 -11.81 6.91 4.65
N SER A 163 -12.93 6.21 4.57
CA SER A 163 -13.86 6.10 5.69
C SER A 163 -13.26 5.39 6.91
N LEU A 164 -12.24 4.56 6.70
CA LEU A 164 -11.51 3.80 7.73
C LEU A 164 -10.16 4.45 8.10
N THR A 165 -9.70 5.44 7.33
CA THR A 165 -8.52 6.25 7.61
C THR A 165 -8.96 7.49 8.42
N VAL A 166 -9.22 7.28 9.72
CA VAL A 166 -9.94 8.24 10.58
C VAL A 166 -9.01 9.35 11.10
N THR A 167 -8.30 9.99 10.18
CA THR A 167 -7.46 11.14 10.50
C THR A 167 -8.10 12.38 9.88
N PRO A 168 -8.47 13.42 10.67
CA PRO A 168 -9.17 14.61 10.15
C PRO A 168 -8.48 15.27 8.95
N HIS A 169 -7.16 15.25 8.94
CA HIS A 169 -6.37 15.78 7.83
C HIS A 169 -6.68 15.11 6.47
N PHE A 170 -6.91 13.79 6.45
CA PHE A 170 -7.24 13.08 5.22
C PHE A 170 -8.72 13.18 4.84
N GLN A 171 -9.60 13.33 5.83
CA GLN A 171 -11.05 13.29 5.62
C GLN A 171 -11.68 14.66 5.32
N ALA A 172 -11.00 15.75 5.64
CA ALA A 172 -11.57 17.10 5.53
C ALA A 172 -12.04 17.41 4.11
N GLY A 173 -13.35 17.69 3.97
CA GLY A 173 -13.98 18.07 2.72
C GLY A 173 -14.43 16.95 1.80
N TYR A 174 -14.23 15.66 2.18
CA TYR A 174 -14.54 14.51 1.33
C TYR A 174 -15.79 13.71 1.71
N GLY A 175 -16.48 14.05 2.82
CA GLY A 175 -17.73 13.36 3.18
C GLY A 175 -18.88 13.57 2.17
N PRO A 176 -19.96 12.74 2.25
CA PRO A 176 -20.20 11.73 3.27
C PRO A 176 -19.39 10.46 3.08
N PHE A 177 -19.06 9.80 4.19
CA PHE A 177 -18.27 8.56 4.20
C PHE A 177 -19.12 7.30 4.11
N LEU A 178 -18.47 6.15 3.93
CA LEU A 178 -19.12 4.85 3.85
C LEU A 178 -19.93 4.58 5.12
N PRO A 179 -21.26 4.33 5.03
CA PRO A 179 -22.06 3.98 6.20
C PRO A 179 -21.54 2.71 6.89
N GLY A 180 -21.48 2.77 8.23
CA GLY A 180 -21.00 1.66 9.04
C GLY A 180 -19.46 1.52 9.12
N ALA A 181 -18.69 2.50 8.61
CA ALA A 181 -17.29 2.64 8.92
C ALA A 181 -17.13 3.30 10.29
N GLU A 182 -16.45 2.64 11.21
CA GLU A 182 -16.23 3.12 12.58
C GLU A 182 -14.79 2.83 13.03
N CYS A 183 -14.35 3.59 14.02
CA CYS A 183 -13.01 3.48 14.57
C CYS A 183 -13.06 3.08 16.05
N ILE A 184 -12.20 2.16 16.46
CA ILE A 184 -11.91 1.88 17.87
C ILE A 184 -10.70 2.71 18.32
N LYS A 185 -10.57 2.90 19.62
CA LYS A 185 -9.37 3.50 20.20
C LYS A 185 -8.14 2.61 19.95
N PHE A 186 -6.98 3.25 19.76
CA PHE A 186 -5.72 2.53 19.61
C PHE A 186 -5.47 1.56 20.76
N ASN A 187 -5.17 0.30 20.43
CA ASN A 187 -4.79 -0.74 21.40
C ASN A 187 -5.84 -1.03 22.49
N ASP A 188 -7.14 -0.81 22.20
CA ASP A 188 -8.25 -0.98 23.15
C ASP A 188 -9.12 -2.20 22.78
N LEU A 189 -8.85 -3.34 23.42
CA LEU A 189 -9.62 -4.58 23.24
C LEU A 189 -11.03 -4.50 23.83
N GLU A 190 -11.26 -3.68 24.84
CA GLU A 190 -12.59 -3.51 25.44
C GLU A 190 -13.50 -2.73 24.48
N ASP A 191 -13.02 -1.64 23.87
CA ASP A 191 -13.76 -0.90 22.84
C ASP A 191 -14.07 -1.81 21.64
N LEU A 192 -13.08 -2.61 21.19
CA LEU A 192 -13.28 -3.60 20.12
C LEU A 192 -14.39 -4.60 20.49
N GLU A 193 -14.31 -5.24 21.65
CA GLU A 193 -15.30 -6.23 22.07
C GLU A 193 -16.69 -5.63 22.21
N ASN A 194 -16.81 -4.42 22.78
CA ASN A 194 -18.10 -3.75 22.95
C ASN A 194 -18.79 -3.43 21.62
N ARG A 195 -18.02 -3.18 20.55
CA ARG A 195 -18.57 -2.99 19.21
C ARG A 195 -18.91 -4.31 18.54
N LEU A 196 -18.10 -5.34 18.71
CA LEU A 196 -18.33 -6.67 18.16
C LEU A 196 -19.59 -7.33 18.75
N LYS A 197 -19.88 -7.11 20.04
CA LYS A 197 -21.08 -7.61 20.73
C LYS A 197 -22.40 -7.22 20.07
N GLN A 198 -22.42 -6.14 19.28
CA GLN A 198 -23.62 -5.70 18.57
C GLN A 198 -24.02 -6.65 17.43
N GLY A 199 -23.11 -7.53 16.98
CA GLY A 199 -23.40 -8.63 16.07
C GLY A 199 -23.42 -8.27 14.58
N ASP A 200 -23.28 -7.01 14.21
CA ASP A 200 -23.41 -6.48 12.84
C ASP A 200 -22.06 -6.08 12.20
N VAL A 201 -20.95 -6.34 12.89
CA VAL A 201 -19.59 -6.07 12.38
C VAL A 201 -19.17 -7.16 11.39
N ALA A 202 -18.85 -6.76 10.17
CA ALA A 202 -18.35 -7.64 9.12
C ALA A 202 -16.85 -7.92 9.29
N ALA A 203 -16.06 -6.89 9.62
CA ALA A 203 -14.63 -7.04 9.83
C ALA A 203 -14.05 -5.96 10.75
N PHE A 204 -12.93 -6.28 11.36
CA PHE A 204 -11.96 -5.34 11.94
C PHE A 204 -10.69 -5.35 11.11
N ILE A 205 -10.22 -4.17 10.68
CA ILE A 205 -9.00 -3.96 9.90
C ILE A 205 -8.00 -3.15 10.72
N ALA A 206 -6.72 -3.58 10.73
CA ALA A 206 -5.64 -2.86 11.40
C ALA A 206 -4.29 -3.14 10.74
N GLU A 207 -3.34 -2.23 10.94
CA GLU A 207 -1.93 -2.40 10.55
C GLU A 207 -1.12 -3.01 11.71
N PRO A 208 -0.18 -3.95 11.47
CA PRO A 208 0.71 -4.47 12.53
C PRO A 208 1.56 -3.40 13.19
N VAL A 209 2.02 -2.44 12.40
CA VAL A 209 2.64 -1.19 12.83
C VAL A 209 1.95 -0.08 12.03
N GLU A 210 1.29 0.83 12.70
CA GLU A 210 0.65 1.94 12.00
C GLU A 210 1.70 2.80 11.29
N GLY A 211 1.61 2.86 9.95
CA GLY A 211 2.57 3.57 9.12
C GLY A 211 2.58 5.07 9.39
N HIS A 212 1.45 5.65 9.73
CA HIS A 212 1.31 7.05 10.09
C HIS A 212 1.57 7.26 11.60
N GLY A 213 2.83 7.43 11.97
CA GLY A 213 3.27 7.68 13.35
C GLY A 213 4.09 6.56 13.98
N VAL A 214 4.17 5.39 13.34
CA VAL A 214 4.94 4.21 13.81
C VAL A 214 4.47 3.74 15.18
N TYR A 215 3.14 3.67 15.38
CA TYR A 215 2.56 3.13 16.61
C TYR A 215 2.48 1.61 16.55
N ILE A 216 2.90 0.96 17.63
CA ILE A 216 2.91 -0.51 17.75
C ILE A 216 2.00 -0.89 18.92
N PRO A 217 0.94 -1.67 18.71
CA PRO A 217 0.10 -2.17 19.79
C PRO A 217 0.85 -3.12 20.71
N SER A 218 0.27 -3.41 21.87
CA SER A 218 0.82 -4.42 22.78
C SER A 218 0.94 -5.78 22.11
N PRO A 219 1.94 -6.61 22.46
CA PRO A 219 2.21 -7.89 21.78
C PRO A 219 1.04 -8.87 21.75
N ASP A 220 0.12 -8.77 22.72
CA ASP A 220 -1.04 -9.64 22.85
C ASP A 220 -2.32 -9.06 22.20
N PHE A 221 -2.27 -7.83 21.69
CA PHE A 221 -3.44 -7.16 21.12
C PHE A 221 -4.00 -7.92 19.91
N PHE A 222 -3.19 -8.17 18.89
CA PHE A 222 -3.68 -8.80 17.66
C PHE A 222 -4.14 -10.26 17.84
N PRO A 223 -3.43 -11.12 18.59
CA PRO A 223 -3.96 -12.44 18.92
C PRO A 223 -5.35 -12.39 19.57
N LYS A 224 -5.53 -11.54 20.59
CA LYS A 224 -6.82 -11.36 21.27
C LYS A 224 -7.88 -10.72 20.37
N ALA A 225 -7.53 -9.73 19.56
CA ALA A 225 -8.42 -9.12 18.59
C ALA A 225 -8.94 -10.13 17.57
N GLN A 226 -8.08 -11.03 17.08
CA GLN A 226 -8.47 -12.11 16.19
C GLN A 226 -9.45 -13.08 16.87
N GLU A 227 -9.18 -13.48 18.12
CA GLU A 227 -10.08 -14.34 18.91
C GLU A 227 -11.46 -13.69 19.10
N LEU A 228 -11.48 -12.39 19.43
CA LEU A 228 -12.72 -11.63 19.55
C LEU A 228 -13.49 -11.56 18.23
N CYS A 229 -12.83 -11.26 17.13
CA CYS A 229 -13.46 -11.26 15.82
C CYS A 229 -14.10 -12.62 15.51
N HIS A 230 -13.39 -13.72 15.69
CA HIS A 230 -13.91 -15.08 15.50
C HIS A 230 -15.12 -15.37 16.42
N LYS A 231 -15.01 -15.03 17.71
CA LYS A 231 -16.08 -15.22 18.70
C LYS A 231 -17.39 -14.56 18.29
N TYR A 232 -17.34 -13.38 17.69
CA TYR A 232 -18.52 -12.61 17.26
C TYR A 232 -18.84 -12.72 15.76
N GLY A 233 -18.18 -13.63 15.03
CA GLY A 233 -18.42 -13.90 13.62
C GLY A 233 -18.11 -12.69 12.72
N ALA A 234 -17.07 -11.94 13.05
CA ALA A 234 -16.45 -10.93 12.22
C ALA A 234 -15.14 -11.47 11.59
N LEU A 235 -14.73 -10.93 10.45
CA LEU A 235 -13.42 -11.23 9.88
C LEU A 235 -12.36 -10.31 10.51
N PHE A 236 -11.13 -10.81 10.60
CA PHE A 236 -9.97 -10.04 10.97
C PHE A 236 -9.10 -9.79 9.73
N ILE A 237 -8.85 -8.53 9.40
CA ILE A 237 -8.07 -8.10 8.23
C ILE A 237 -6.79 -7.45 8.74
N MET A 238 -5.65 -8.04 8.37
CA MET A 238 -4.34 -7.47 8.68
C MET A 238 -3.83 -6.70 7.45
N ASP A 239 -3.73 -5.39 7.56
CA ASP A 239 -3.18 -4.52 6.51
C ASP A 239 -1.66 -4.51 6.59
N GLU A 240 -1.04 -5.32 5.76
CA GLU A 240 0.41 -5.46 5.63
C GLU A 240 0.98 -4.68 4.43
N VAL A 241 0.27 -3.69 3.93
CA VAL A 241 0.72 -2.89 2.77
C VAL A 241 2.09 -2.26 3.02
N GLN A 242 2.34 -1.78 4.23
CA GLN A 242 3.64 -1.22 4.59
C GLN A 242 4.56 -2.20 5.31
N THR A 243 4.03 -3.06 6.17
CA THR A 243 4.81 -3.95 7.04
C THR A 243 5.24 -5.25 6.39
N GLY A 244 4.56 -5.69 5.35
CA GLY A 244 4.79 -6.96 4.67
C GLY A 244 6.06 -7.03 3.83
N LEU A 245 6.29 -8.19 3.24
CA LEU A 245 7.36 -8.51 2.28
C LEU A 245 8.77 -8.16 2.78
N GLY A 246 9.04 -8.42 4.06
CA GLY A 246 10.37 -8.32 4.65
C GLY A 246 10.66 -6.99 5.35
N ARG A 247 9.74 -6.02 5.36
CA ARG A 247 9.97 -4.70 5.95
C ARG A 247 10.34 -4.76 7.44
N THR A 248 9.71 -5.66 8.20
CA THR A 248 9.93 -5.85 9.64
C THR A 248 10.97 -6.92 9.98
N GLY A 249 11.67 -7.46 8.97
CA GLY A 249 12.65 -8.54 9.13
C GLY A 249 12.06 -9.95 8.97
N LYS A 250 10.74 -10.07 8.82
CA LYS A 250 10.03 -11.31 8.47
C LYS A 250 9.19 -11.06 7.22
N TRP A 251 8.70 -12.14 6.56
CA TRP A 251 7.85 -11.97 5.37
C TRP A 251 6.60 -11.16 5.65
N PHE A 252 5.98 -11.37 6.81
CA PHE A 252 4.84 -10.62 7.33
C PHE A 252 5.05 -10.32 8.81
N ALA A 253 4.42 -9.28 9.33
CA ALA A 253 4.62 -8.80 10.70
C ALA A 253 3.68 -9.47 11.73
N PHE A 254 2.61 -10.12 11.27
CA PHE A 254 1.64 -10.83 12.12
C PHE A 254 2.03 -12.28 12.41
#